data_a3610c311af6c34061c8f88567f1ccec
#
_entry.id   a3610c311af6c34061c8f88567f1ccec
#
_cell.length_a   1.000
_cell.length_b   1.000
_cell.length_c   1.000
_cell.angle_alpha   90.00
_cell.angle_beta   90.00
_cell.angle_gamma   90.00
#
_symmetry.space_group_name_H-M   'P 1'
#
loop_
_entity.id
_entity.type
_entity.pdbx_description
1 polymer ?
#
loop_
_entity_poly.entity_id
_entity_poly.type
_entity_poly.pdbx_seq_one_letter_code
_entity_poly.pdbx_strand_id
1 'polypeptide(L)'
;MRLGFRTMANCLRTRGLAVACSVALLACAAHSQPMPPAPAGAPTSSVPIALQEVRWQMLNPGINALTFRSMDRIFDTREVTHRRAVWAIPRNDAPLDFRYEFEGTAYTPEEFLDRTYTNALLVIKDGAIVYENYRNLSDGDTRFMGWSMTKSIVSTLVGIALNEKRIASIEDPIAKYLPELARGAYKDVSIRQVLEMRSGVDYEERYDFQNPGIAASNHMSSLVRNTSRFADVAVTIGRAHPPGSHFAYKTIDTAVLGWLVERVSGTTFAGYMSEKLWEPMGAASNGFFVMDGAPGAGREFTGAGFNATARDWARFGLLFLNNGYANGKQIVPEKWVKAATASVPGSNSPNGGYGFQWWTFPQTGAYYALGLQGQFTYVDPATRTVVVKLSYMPPGRTEPYAETRAFLQAVSNWKPRR
;
A
#
# COMPACT_ATOMS: atom_id res chain seq x y z
N MET A 1 1.63 71.29 20.58
CA MET A 1 1.32 71.06 21.98
C MET A 1 0.60 69.74 22.16
N ARG A 2 1.31 68.78 22.74
CA ARG A 2 0.91 67.67 23.63
C ARG A 2 -0.27 66.76 23.27
N LEU A 3 0.13 65.48 23.18
CA LEU A 3 -0.37 64.27 23.90
C LEU A 3 -1.66 63.67 23.33
N GLY A 4 -1.71 62.45 22.85
CA GLY A 4 -1.21 61.21 23.40
C GLY A 4 -2.36 60.45 24.11
N PHE A 5 -2.81 59.30 23.62
CA PHE A 5 -3.09 58.19 24.53
C PHE A 5 -3.51 56.92 23.73
N ARG A 6 -2.94 55.86 24.19
CA ARG A 6 -3.12 54.44 23.80
C ARG A 6 -4.51 53.94 24.15
N THR A 7 -5.03 52.99 23.35
CA THR A 7 -5.93 51.97 23.87
C THR A 7 -5.56 50.61 23.32
N MET A 8 -5.25 49.72 24.23
CA MET A 8 -5.01 48.30 24.02
C MET A 8 -6.30 47.62 23.63
N ALA A 9 -6.27 46.80 22.59
CA ALA A 9 -7.31 45.80 22.33
C ALA A 9 -6.71 44.43 22.61
N ASN A 10 -7.32 43.74 23.55
CA ASN A 10 -7.03 42.37 23.98
C ASN A 10 -7.21 41.38 22.83
N CYS A 11 -6.14 40.72 22.44
CA CYS A 11 -6.16 39.55 21.56
C CYS A 11 -6.30 38.31 22.43
N LEU A 12 -7.50 37.78 22.54
CA LEU A 12 -7.77 36.46 23.12
C LEU A 12 -7.15 35.40 22.24
N ARG A 13 -6.05 34.84 22.72
CA ARG A 13 -5.43 33.63 22.15
C ARG A 13 -6.26 32.42 22.50
N THR A 14 -7.11 31.94 21.60
CA THR A 14 -7.58 30.57 21.61
C THR A 14 -6.49 29.68 21.02
N ARG A 15 -5.74 29.03 21.91
CA ARG A 15 -4.88 27.89 21.52
C ARG A 15 -5.75 26.72 21.18
N GLY A 16 -6.11 26.54 19.89
CA GLY A 16 -6.57 25.30 19.35
C GLY A 16 -5.36 24.36 19.24
N LEU A 17 -5.29 23.34 20.08
CA LEU A 17 -4.41 22.18 19.84
C LEU A 17 -4.93 21.46 18.59
N ALA A 18 -4.38 21.78 17.44
CA ALA A 18 -4.44 20.92 16.28
C ALA A 18 -3.46 19.75 16.55
N VAL A 19 -3.98 18.65 17.07
CA VAL A 19 -3.27 17.37 17.04
C VAL A 19 -3.26 16.94 15.58
N ALA A 20 -2.21 17.33 14.89
CA ALA A 20 -1.89 16.83 13.57
C ALA A 20 -1.45 15.36 13.73
N CYS A 21 -2.40 14.42 13.58
CA CYS A 21 -2.08 13.05 13.21
C CYS A 21 -1.54 13.07 11.78
N SER A 22 -0.31 13.52 11.64
CA SER A 22 0.48 13.34 10.44
C SER A 22 0.72 11.84 10.32
N VAL A 23 0.03 11.18 9.39
CA VAL A 23 0.57 9.98 8.78
C VAL A 23 1.86 10.45 8.13
N ALA A 24 2.94 10.28 8.85
CA ALA A 24 4.26 10.62 8.38
C ALA A 24 4.61 9.64 7.26
N LEU A 25 4.22 10.01 6.03
CA LEU A 25 5.04 9.78 4.85
C LEU A 25 6.29 10.64 5.02
N LEU A 26 6.93 10.52 6.20
CA LEU A 26 8.16 11.21 6.51
C LEU A 26 9.23 10.69 5.58
N ALA A 27 9.57 11.55 4.70
CA ALA A 27 10.84 11.77 4.08
C ALA A 27 11.90 10.73 4.47
N CYS A 28 12.04 9.68 3.65
CA CYS A 28 13.39 9.24 3.37
C CYS A 28 14.06 10.42 2.66
N ALA A 29 14.73 11.29 3.41
CA ALA A 29 15.64 12.26 2.84
C ALA A 29 16.53 11.50 1.86
N ALA A 30 16.80 12.08 0.70
CA ALA A 30 17.63 11.45 -0.33
C ALA A 30 18.90 10.91 0.35
N HIS A 31 19.01 9.59 0.46
CA HIS A 31 20.09 8.96 1.21
C HIS A 31 21.31 8.86 0.32
N SER A 32 22.09 9.93 0.28
CA SER A 32 23.51 9.87 -0.09
C SER A 32 24.37 9.40 1.09
N GLN A 33 23.73 8.97 2.19
CA GLN A 33 24.43 8.60 3.41
C GLN A 33 24.80 7.11 3.41
N PRO A 34 25.96 6.74 3.96
CA PRO A 34 26.35 5.35 4.10
C PRO A 34 25.33 4.57 4.96
N MET A 35 25.15 3.30 4.66
CA MET A 35 24.29 2.41 5.43
C MET A 35 24.73 2.41 6.91
N PRO A 36 23.81 2.57 7.87
CA PRO A 36 24.17 2.49 9.30
C PRO A 36 24.79 1.14 9.64
N PRO A 37 25.77 1.08 10.55
CA PRO A 37 26.33 -0.18 11.02
C PRO A 37 25.25 -1.06 11.67
N ALA A 38 25.47 -2.38 11.70
CA ALA A 38 24.60 -3.26 12.44
C ALA A 38 24.69 -2.95 13.94
N PRO A 39 23.57 -2.98 14.69
CA PRO A 39 23.61 -2.84 16.15
C PRO A 39 24.54 -3.90 16.79
N ALA A 40 25.16 -3.55 17.91
CA ALA A 40 25.96 -4.50 18.64
C ALA A 40 25.11 -5.74 19.04
N GLY A 41 25.65 -6.94 18.81
CA GLY A 41 24.94 -8.19 19.07
C GLY A 41 23.86 -8.59 18.05
N ALA A 42 23.68 -7.82 16.97
CA ALA A 42 22.77 -8.23 15.90
C ALA A 42 23.25 -9.51 15.21
N PRO A 43 22.33 -10.39 14.77
CA PRO A 43 22.68 -11.57 13.97
C PRO A 43 23.46 -11.19 12.72
N THR A 44 24.42 -12.03 12.34
CA THR A 44 25.18 -11.85 11.10
C THR A 44 24.26 -12.05 9.89
N SER A 45 24.26 -11.08 8.98
CA SER A 45 23.54 -11.19 7.72
C SER A 45 24.27 -12.14 6.75
N SER A 46 23.50 -13.01 6.08
CA SER A 46 23.98 -13.79 4.94
C SER A 46 23.94 -13.02 3.60
N VAL A 47 23.30 -11.84 3.59
CA VAL A 47 23.21 -10.99 2.40
C VAL A 47 24.55 -10.31 2.16
N PRO A 48 25.14 -10.40 0.96
CA PRO A 48 26.37 -9.69 0.63
C PRO A 48 26.24 -8.18 0.88
N ILE A 49 27.30 -7.55 1.40
CA ILE A 49 27.28 -6.12 1.75
C ILE A 49 26.86 -5.22 0.57
N ALA A 50 27.29 -5.55 -0.64
CA ALA A 50 26.93 -4.80 -1.85
C ALA A 50 25.41 -4.81 -2.12
N LEU A 51 24.72 -5.93 -1.86
CA LEU A 51 23.27 -6.01 -1.97
C LEU A 51 22.58 -5.29 -0.81
N GLN A 52 23.13 -5.32 0.40
CA GLN A 52 22.61 -4.53 1.51
C GLN A 52 22.65 -3.03 1.17
N GLU A 53 23.72 -2.54 0.57
CA GLU A 53 23.83 -1.15 0.10
C GLU A 53 22.78 -0.80 -0.97
N VAL A 54 22.57 -1.67 -1.95
CA VAL A 54 21.51 -1.44 -2.96
C VAL A 54 20.12 -1.43 -2.31
N ARG A 55 19.84 -2.36 -1.40
CA ARG A 55 18.57 -2.41 -0.66
C ARG A 55 18.39 -1.16 0.21
N TRP A 56 19.46 -0.67 0.83
CA TRP A 56 19.46 0.57 1.61
C TRP A 56 19.13 1.78 0.74
N GLN A 57 19.70 1.85 -0.48
CA GLN A 57 19.56 2.95 -1.40
C GLN A 57 18.30 2.87 -2.29
N MET A 58 17.52 1.78 -2.25
CA MET A 58 16.46 1.50 -3.23
C MET A 58 15.38 2.59 -3.35
N LEU A 59 15.21 3.41 -2.31
CA LEU A 59 14.26 4.54 -2.27
C LEU A 59 14.87 5.86 -2.75
N ASN A 60 16.15 5.89 -3.04
CA ASN A 60 16.85 7.11 -3.45
C ASN A 60 16.29 7.60 -4.79
N PRO A 61 15.93 8.90 -4.93
CA PRO A 61 15.36 9.45 -6.16
C PRO A 61 16.28 9.35 -7.38
N GLY A 62 17.59 9.14 -7.18
CA GLY A 62 18.53 8.90 -8.28
C GLY A 62 18.40 7.51 -8.93
N ILE A 63 17.82 6.53 -8.25
CA ILE A 63 17.74 5.14 -8.73
C ILE A 63 16.37 4.47 -8.58
N ASN A 64 15.43 5.06 -7.84
CA ASN A 64 14.15 4.43 -7.52
C ASN A 64 13.30 4.10 -8.76
N ALA A 65 13.42 4.88 -9.84
CA ALA A 65 12.81 4.56 -11.12
C ALA A 65 13.24 3.19 -11.68
N LEU A 66 14.45 2.74 -11.35
CA LEU A 66 15.00 1.44 -11.74
C LEU A 66 14.75 0.36 -10.68
N THR A 67 15.01 0.66 -9.41
CA THR A 67 14.88 -0.34 -8.33
C THR A 67 13.46 -0.86 -8.18
N PHE A 68 12.43 -0.01 -8.36
CA PHE A 68 11.02 -0.40 -8.22
C PHE A 68 10.52 -1.38 -9.30
N ARG A 69 11.29 -1.62 -10.32
CA ARG A 69 11.00 -2.60 -11.38
C ARG A 69 12.07 -3.70 -11.50
N SER A 70 12.97 -3.76 -10.52
CA SER A 70 14.10 -4.71 -10.50
C SER A 70 14.25 -5.39 -9.14
N MET A 71 13.16 -5.50 -8.36
CA MET A 71 13.18 -6.07 -7.02
C MET A 71 13.60 -7.54 -7.02
N ASP A 72 13.31 -8.29 -8.09
CA ASP A 72 13.75 -9.66 -8.30
C ASP A 72 15.27 -9.80 -8.54
N ARG A 73 15.97 -8.70 -8.74
CA ARG A 73 17.44 -8.65 -8.85
C ARG A 73 18.13 -8.24 -7.55
N ILE A 74 17.35 -7.72 -6.59
CA ILE A 74 17.85 -7.13 -5.36
C ILE A 74 17.50 -8.00 -4.15
N PHE A 75 16.40 -8.74 -4.22
CA PHE A 75 15.88 -9.56 -3.13
C PHE A 75 15.66 -11.00 -3.56
N ASP A 76 15.70 -11.91 -2.58
CA ASP A 76 15.07 -13.21 -2.74
C ASP A 76 13.56 -12.99 -2.93
N THR A 77 12.95 -13.79 -3.81
CA THR A 77 11.55 -13.63 -4.17
C THR A 77 10.81 -14.96 -4.12
N ARG A 78 9.48 -14.88 -3.94
CA ARG A 78 8.59 -16.04 -4.11
C ARG A 78 7.51 -15.69 -5.12
N GLU A 79 7.38 -16.53 -6.14
CA GLU A 79 6.42 -16.31 -7.22
C GLU A 79 4.98 -16.51 -6.77
N VAL A 80 4.11 -15.68 -7.37
CA VAL A 80 2.66 -15.86 -7.43
C VAL A 80 2.32 -16.25 -8.85
N THR A 81 1.94 -17.51 -9.05
CA THR A 81 1.79 -18.08 -10.40
C THR A 81 0.47 -17.72 -11.05
N HIS A 82 0.50 -17.59 -12.37
CA HIS A 82 -0.69 -17.59 -13.22
C HIS A 82 -0.63 -18.85 -14.11
N ARG A 83 -1.63 -19.71 -14.05
CA ARG A 83 -1.67 -20.98 -14.81
C ARG A 83 -3.00 -21.20 -15.54
N ARG A 84 -3.92 -20.24 -15.44
CA ARG A 84 -5.25 -20.33 -16.00
C ARG A 84 -5.43 -19.37 -17.19
N ALA A 85 -6.57 -19.47 -17.86
CA ALA A 85 -6.91 -18.56 -18.94
C ALA A 85 -6.91 -17.10 -18.45
N VAL A 86 -6.26 -16.24 -19.20
CA VAL A 86 -6.16 -14.81 -18.91
C VAL A 86 -7.52 -14.15 -19.06
N TRP A 87 -7.89 -13.32 -18.08
CA TRP A 87 -9.03 -12.42 -18.22
C TRP A 87 -8.68 -11.30 -19.19
N ALA A 88 -9.11 -11.43 -20.44
CA ALA A 88 -8.89 -10.42 -21.46
C ALA A 88 -9.65 -9.13 -21.10
N ILE A 89 -8.94 -8.00 -21.04
CA ILE A 89 -9.55 -6.68 -20.89
C ILE A 89 -9.67 -6.09 -22.29
N PRO A 90 -10.90 -5.79 -22.76
CA PRO A 90 -11.08 -5.12 -24.06
C PRO A 90 -10.30 -3.81 -24.15
N ARG A 91 -9.99 -3.35 -25.38
CA ARG A 91 -9.35 -2.05 -25.63
C ARG A 91 -10.30 -1.16 -26.42
N ASN A 92 -10.32 0.12 -26.06
CA ASN A 92 -11.03 1.18 -26.76
C ASN A 92 -10.23 2.47 -26.61
N ASP A 93 -9.05 2.50 -27.23
CA ASP A 93 -8.05 3.55 -27.05
C ASP A 93 -8.62 4.93 -27.39
N ALA A 94 -8.41 5.89 -26.50
CA ALA A 94 -8.82 7.28 -26.65
C ALA A 94 -7.72 8.22 -26.10
N PRO A 95 -7.48 9.37 -26.71
CA PRO A 95 -6.58 10.37 -26.13
C PRO A 95 -7.20 10.91 -24.84
N LEU A 96 -6.38 11.19 -23.84
CA LEU A 96 -6.81 11.88 -22.61
C LEU A 96 -6.99 13.37 -22.93
N ASP A 97 -8.12 13.74 -23.55
CA ASP A 97 -8.40 15.07 -24.10
C ASP A 97 -9.09 16.00 -23.08
N PHE A 98 -8.65 15.95 -21.82
CA PHE A 98 -9.17 16.80 -20.74
C PHE A 98 -8.06 17.61 -20.08
N ARG A 99 -8.45 18.56 -19.24
CA ARG A 99 -7.55 19.24 -18.30
C ARG A 99 -8.02 18.99 -16.87
N TYR A 100 -7.10 19.00 -15.94
CA TYR A 100 -7.41 18.97 -14.52
C TYR A 100 -6.82 20.21 -13.83
N GLU A 101 -7.44 20.59 -12.74
CA GLU A 101 -6.99 21.71 -11.93
C GLU A 101 -6.25 21.23 -10.68
N PHE A 102 -5.12 21.83 -10.39
CA PHE A 102 -4.38 21.64 -9.17
C PHE A 102 -3.76 22.98 -8.73
N GLU A 103 -4.03 23.38 -7.48
CA GLU A 103 -3.58 24.64 -6.90
C GLU A 103 -3.87 25.88 -7.79
N GLY A 104 -5.06 25.93 -8.37
CA GLY A 104 -5.54 27.04 -9.21
C GLY A 104 -4.95 27.07 -10.61
N THR A 105 -4.19 26.06 -11.02
CA THR A 105 -3.61 25.95 -12.37
C THR A 105 -4.18 24.73 -13.10
N ALA A 106 -4.54 24.93 -14.37
CA ALA A 106 -5.04 23.86 -15.23
C ALA A 106 -3.90 23.19 -16.00
N TYR A 107 -3.76 21.88 -15.83
CA TYR A 107 -2.73 21.05 -16.47
C TYR A 107 -3.33 20.03 -17.43
N THR A 108 -2.52 19.57 -18.35
CA THR A 108 -2.82 18.45 -19.27
C THR A 108 -2.43 17.11 -18.63
N PRO A 109 -2.98 15.97 -19.12
CA PRO A 109 -2.53 14.64 -18.72
C PRO A 109 -1.05 14.37 -19.01
N GLU A 110 -0.47 14.95 -20.05
CA GLU A 110 0.96 14.79 -20.34
C GLU A 110 1.82 15.51 -19.30
N GLU A 111 1.49 16.75 -18.95
CA GLU A 111 2.15 17.47 -17.87
C GLU A 111 2.04 16.72 -16.54
N PHE A 112 0.89 16.07 -16.25
CA PHE A 112 0.70 15.23 -15.08
C PHE A 112 1.73 14.10 -14.99
N LEU A 113 1.99 13.40 -16.10
CA LEU A 113 2.93 12.28 -16.12
C LEU A 113 4.34 12.72 -15.67
N ASP A 114 4.78 13.90 -16.13
CA ASP A 114 6.07 14.47 -15.76
C ASP A 114 6.08 14.95 -14.31
N ARG A 115 5.11 15.77 -13.95
CA ARG A 115 5.01 16.41 -12.64
C ARG A 115 4.89 15.41 -11.50
N THR A 116 4.32 14.24 -11.77
CA THR A 116 4.08 13.19 -10.76
C THR A 116 4.96 11.95 -10.93
N TYR A 117 6.09 12.08 -11.65
CA TYR A 117 7.13 11.03 -11.76
C TYR A 117 6.56 9.69 -12.20
N THR A 118 5.75 9.67 -13.25
CA THR A 118 5.02 8.47 -13.68
C THR A 118 5.88 7.55 -14.53
N ASN A 119 5.95 6.26 -14.18
CA ASN A 119 6.52 5.17 -14.99
C ASN A 119 5.46 4.50 -15.87
N ALA A 120 4.26 4.29 -15.33
CA ALA A 120 3.16 3.71 -16.07
C ALA A 120 1.83 4.34 -15.64
N LEU A 121 0.96 4.61 -16.62
CA LEU A 121 -0.42 5.02 -16.41
C LEU A 121 -1.32 4.15 -17.27
N LEU A 122 -2.31 3.50 -16.65
CA LEU A 122 -3.33 2.72 -17.32
C LEU A 122 -4.71 3.19 -16.84
N VAL A 123 -5.61 3.49 -17.78
CA VAL A 123 -6.97 3.95 -17.50
C VAL A 123 -7.96 2.99 -18.12
N ILE A 124 -8.92 2.54 -17.31
CA ILE A 124 -10.06 1.73 -17.73
C ILE A 124 -11.35 2.53 -17.52
N LYS A 125 -12.20 2.53 -18.53
CA LYS A 125 -13.58 3.04 -18.47
C LYS A 125 -14.53 1.95 -18.94
N ASP A 126 -15.61 1.74 -18.20
CA ASP A 126 -16.65 0.75 -18.55
C ASP A 126 -16.10 -0.66 -18.87
N GLY A 127 -15.01 -1.05 -18.21
CA GLY A 127 -14.39 -2.36 -18.36
C GLY A 127 -13.42 -2.50 -19.54
N ALA A 128 -13.16 -1.43 -20.31
CA ALA A 128 -12.18 -1.42 -21.40
C ALA A 128 -10.98 -0.52 -21.08
N ILE A 129 -9.79 -0.93 -21.46
CA ILE A 129 -8.60 -0.07 -21.44
C ILE A 129 -8.81 1.04 -22.48
N VAL A 130 -8.81 2.30 -22.02
CA VAL A 130 -8.92 3.47 -22.88
C VAL A 130 -7.63 4.23 -23.05
N TYR A 131 -6.67 4.03 -22.13
CA TYR A 131 -5.35 4.63 -22.20
C TYR A 131 -4.32 3.75 -21.48
N GLU A 132 -3.15 3.61 -22.07
CA GLU A 132 -2.05 2.87 -21.50
C GLU A 132 -0.73 3.48 -22.00
N ASN A 133 0.12 3.91 -21.06
CA ASN A 133 1.40 4.53 -21.37
C ASN A 133 2.48 4.03 -20.41
N TYR A 134 3.65 3.73 -20.94
CA TYR A 134 4.83 3.30 -20.21
C TYR A 134 6.00 4.22 -20.54
N ARG A 135 6.82 4.53 -19.53
CA ARG A 135 7.92 5.49 -19.60
C ARG A 135 9.19 4.91 -18.98
N ASN A 136 10.30 5.58 -19.15
CA ASN A 136 11.58 5.24 -18.51
C ASN A 136 12.02 3.80 -18.75
N LEU A 137 11.94 3.32 -20.00
CA LEU A 137 12.30 1.96 -20.41
C LEU A 137 11.45 0.88 -19.72
N SER A 138 10.23 1.16 -19.34
CA SER A 138 9.24 0.17 -18.90
C SER A 138 8.25 -0.14 -20.03
N ASP A 139 7.56 -1.27 -19.91
CA ASP A 139 6.61 -1.80 -20.89
C ASP A 139 5.48 -2.58 -20.20
N GLY A 140 4.64 -3.24 -20.99
CA GLY A 140 3.51 -4.02 -20.49
C GLY A 140 3.89 -5.25 -19.69
N ASP A 141 5.12 -5.75 -19.80
CA ASP A 141 5.64 -6.92 -19.10
C ASP A 141 6.44 -6.55 -17.85
N THR A 142 6.74 -5.26 -17.68
CA THR A 142 7.47 -4.75 -16.53
C THR A 142 6.67 -4.97 -15.23
N ARG A 143 7.26 -5.67 -14.27
CA ARG A 143 6.68 -5.88 -12.94
C ARG A 143 7.16 -4.79 -12.00
N PHE A 144 6.22 -4.04 -11.49
CA PHE A 144 6.48 -2.93 -10.58
C PHE A 144 6.16 -3.31 -9.14
N MET A 145 6.99 -2.88 -8.22
CA MET A 145 6.69 -3.00 -6.80
C MET A 145 5.51 -2.11 -6.43
N GLY A 146 4.43 -2.76 -5.95
CA GLY A 146 3.21 -2.06 -5.56
C GLY A 146 3.32 -1.37 -4.20
N TRP A 147 4.39 -1.65 -3.43
CA TRP A 147 4.52 -1.18 -2.07
C TRP A 147 3.25 -1.48 -1.27
N SER A 148 2.73 -0.49 -0.56
CA SER A 148 1.56 -0.69 0.30
C SER A 148 0.26 -0.99 -0.46
N MET A 149 0.21 -0.96 -1.79
CA MET A 149 -0.92 -1.57 -2.51
C MET A 149 -1.08 -3.06 -2.17
N THR A 150 0.00 -3.73 -1.77
CA THR A 150 0.01 -5.11 -1.24
C THR A 150 -0.98 -5.31 -0.10
N LYS A 151 -1.21 -4.30 0.73
CA LYS A 151 -2.12 -4.37 1.89
C LYS A 151 -3.56 -4.72 1.48
N SER A 152 -4.01 -4.16 0.37
CA SER A 152 -5.34 -4.45 -0.19
C SER A 152 -5.46 -5.90 -0.67
N ILE A 153 -4.38 -6.49 -1.20
CA ILE A 153 -4.31 -7.93 -1.53
C ILE A 153 -4.40 -8.77 -0.26
N VAL A 154 -3.66 -8.42 0.79
CA VAL A 154 -3.70 -9.14 2.07
C VAL A 154 -5.11 -9.14 2.66
N SER A 155 -5.77 -7.99 2.70
CA SER A 155 -7.19 -7.88 3.10
C SER A 155 -8.09 -8.80 2.25
N THR A 156 -7.89 -8.81 0.95
CA THR A 156 -8.66 -9.67 0.04
C THR A 156 -8.54 -11.15 0.40
N LEU A 157 -7.33 -11.62 0.70
CA LEU A 157 -7.09 -13.02 1.07
C LEU A 157 -7.65 -13.35 2.47
N VAL A 158 -7.66 -12.39 3.41
CA VAL A 158 -8.39 -12.55 4.68
C VAL A 158 -9.88 -12.73 4.43
N GLY A 159 -10.48 -11.96 3.51
CA GLY A 159 -11.88 -12.11 3.14
C GLY A 159 -12.21 -13.45 2.48
N ILE A 160 -11.33 -13.96 1.64
CA ILE A 160 -11.45 -15.29 1.04
C ILE A 160 -11.34 -16.37 2.12
N ALA A 161 -10.35 -16.28 3.02
CA ALA A 161 -10.16 -17.25 4.11
C ALA A 161 -11.36 -17.27 5.10
N LEU A 162 -11.96 -16.11 5.36
CA LEU A 162 -13.21 -16.01 6.14
C LEU A 162 -14.36 -16.72 5.42
N ASN A 163 -14.50 -16.52 4.11
CA ASN A 163 -15.55 -17.18 3.32
C ASN A 163 -15.36 -18.70 3.24
N GLU A 164 -14.12 -19.15 3.20
CA GLU A 164 -13.76 -20.58 3.27
C GLU A 164 -13.90 -21.18 4.69
N LYS A 165 -14.32 -20.37 5.67
CA LYS A 165 -14.44 -20.77 7.09
C LYS A 165 -13.11 -21.20 7.73
N ARG A 166 -11.97 -20.80 7.16
CA ARG A 166 -10.64 -20.96 7.76
C ARG A 166 -10.45 -19.98 8.93
N ILE A 167 -11.08 -18.84 8.84
CA ILE A 167 -11.28 -17.86 9.89
C ILE A 167 -12.78 -17.93 10.28
N ALA A 168 -13.09 -18.13 11.54
CA ALA A 168 -14.47 -18.26 11.99
C ALA A 168 -15.18 -16.89 12.02
N SER A 169 -14.49 -15.86 12.53
CA SER A 169 -15.00 -14.49 12.59
C SER A 169 -13.84 -13.50 12.57
N ILE A 170 -14.03 -12.33 11.94
CA ILE A 170 -13.08 -11.22 12.06
C ILE A 170 -13.14 -10.53 13.45
N GLU A 171 -14.17 -10.82 14.24
CA GLU A 171 -14.25 -10.38 15.64
C GLU A 171 -13.39 -11.25 16.57
N ASP A 172 -12.92 -12.41 16.12
CA ASP A 172 -12.00 -13.24 16.91
C ASP A 172 -10.69 -12.48 17.19
N PRO A 173 -10.14 -12.63 18.40
CA PRO A 173 -8.78 -12.19 18.69
C PRO A 173 -7.78 -12.86 17.73
N ILE A 174 -6.85 -12.08 17.16
CA ILE A 174 -5.87 -12.63 16.21
C ILE A 174 -4.97 -13.69 16.85
N ALA A 175 -4.74 -13.58 18.17
CA ALA A 175 -4.00 -14.55 18.97
C ALA A 175 -4.65 -15.94 19.04
N LYS A 176 -5.95 -16.06 18.74
CA LYS A 176 -6.64 -17.36 18.59
C LYS A 176 -6.01 -18.20 17.48
N TYR A 177 -5.55 -17.56 16.42
CA TYR A 177 -4.96 -18.20 15.25
C TYR A 177 -3.42 -18.13 15.28
N LEU A 178 -2.86 -17.13 15.94
CA LEU A 178 -1.43 -16.90 16.12
C LEU A 178 -1.08 -16.92 17.61
N PRO A 179 -0.95 -18.12 18.24
CA PRO A 179 -0.72 -18.25 19.67
C PRO A 179 0.58 -17.61 20.15
N GLU A 180 1.54 -17.35 19.26
CA GLU A 180 2.76 -16.60 19.53
C GLU A 180 2.47 -15.17 20.00
N LEU A 181 1.32 -14.61 19.62
CA LEU A 181 0.87 -13.27 20.00
C LEU A 181 0.06 -13.24 21.32
N ALA A 182 -0.20 -14.40 21.94
CA ALA A 182 -1.08 -14.49 23.10
C ALA A 182 -0.57 -13.77 24.36
N ARG A 183 0.73 -13.47 24.43
CA ARG A 183 1.35 -12.75 25.57
C ARG A 183 1.71 -11.31 25.26
N GLY A 184 1.62 -10.89 23.98
CA GLY A 184 2.01 -9.55 23.52
C GLY A 184 0.83 -8.57 23.44
N ALA A 185 1.09 -7.42 22.82
CA ALA A 185 0.09 -6.37 22.64
C ALA A 185 -1.06 -6.76 21.70
N TYR A 186 -0.90 -7.79 20.88
CA TYR A 186 -1.96 -8.32 20.01
C TYR A 186 -2.89 -9.34 20.66
N LYS A 187 -2.70 -9.73 21.92
CA LYS A 187 -3.42 -10.85 22.59
C LYS A 187 -4.95 -10.76 22.52
N ASP A 188 -5.48 -9.55 22.61
CA ASP A 188 -6.91 -9.22 22.66
C ASP A 188 -7.37 -8.33 21.49
N VAL A 189 -6.51 -8.17 20.47
CA VAL A 189 -6.84 -7.41 19.27
C VAL A 189 -7.59 -8.31 18.29
N SER A 190 -8.79 -7.89 17.86
CA SER A 190 -9.56 -8.62 16.87
C SER A 190 -8.94 -8.47 15.46
N ILE A 191 -9.19 -9.46 14.60
CA ILE A 191 -8.78 -9.39 13.18
C ILE A 191 -9.35 -8.12 12.52
N ARG A 192 -10.60 -7.73 12.85
CA ARG A 192 -11.22 -6.48 12.39
C ARG A 192 -10.36 -5.26 12.76
N GLN A 193 -9.96 -5.15 14.01
CA GLN A 193 -9.15 -4.01 14.47
C GLN A 193 -7.79 -3.93 13.77
N VAL A 194 -7.19 -5.07 13.43
CA VAL A 194 -5.97 -5.13 12.63
C VAL A 194 -6.23 -4.70 11.18
N LEU A 195 -7.33 -5.16 10.57
CA LEU A 195 -7.75 -4.74 9.22
C LEU A 195 -7.99 -3.23 9.14
N GLU A 196 -8.53 -2.63 10.19
CA GLU A 196 -8.85 -1.21 10.31
C GLU A 196 -7.67 -0.33 10.73
N MET A 197 -6.45 -0.89 10.90
CA MET A 197 -5.29 -0.18 11.45
C MET A 197 -5.55 0.41 12.84
N ARG A 198 -6.22 -0.35 13.69
CA ARG A 198 -6.62 0.03 15.07
C ARG A 198 -6.17 -0.96 16.12
N SER A 199 -5.06 -1.65 15.87
CA SER A 199 -4.49 -2.61 16.82
C SER A 199 -4.10 -1.99 18.16
N GLY A 200 -3.75 -0.69 18.19
CA GLY A 200 -3.28 0.00 19.37
C GLY A 200 -1.85 -0.34 19.78
N VAL A 201 -1.11 -1.14 18.99
CA VAL A 201 0.29 -1.47 19.27
C VAL A 201 1.21 -0.26 19.13
N ASP A 202 2.31 -0.25 19.88
CA ASP A 202 3.30 0.81 19.90
C ASP A 202 4.28 0.65 18.73
N TYR A 203 3.78 0.96 17.53
CA TYR A 203 4.56 0.94 16.29
C TYR A 203 4.33 2.25 15.55
N GLU A 204 5.30 3.13 15.61
CA GLU A 204 5.30 4.36 14.83
C GLU A 204 5.83 4.08 13.41
N GLU A 205 5.01 4.34 12.39
CA GLU A 205 5.40 4.19 10.97
C GLU A 205 6.32 5.32 10.53
N ARG A 206 7.49 5.42 11.16
CA ARG A 206 8.51 6.44 10.90
C ARG A 206 9.83 5.80 10.48
N TYR A 207 10.30 6.17 9.31
CA TYR A 207 11.54 5.66 8.71
C TYR A 207 12.65 6.71 8.80
N ASP A 208 12.96 7.15 10.01
CA ASP A 208 14.12 7.98 10.33
C ASP A 208 15.29 7.06 10.71
N PHE A 209 16.21 6.90 9.78
CA PHE A 209 17.35 6.00 9.96
C PHE A 209 18.54 6.62 10.71
N GLN A 210 18.52 7.93 10.95
CA GLN A 210 19.51 8.61 11.80
C GLN A 210 19.16 8.47 13.27
N ASN A 211 17.86 8.48 13.56
CA ASN A 211 17.32 8.24 14.89
C ASN A 211 16.24 7.14 14.78
N PRO A 212 16.66 5.87 14.59
CA PRO A 212 15.75 4.81 14.19
C PRO A 212 14.78 4.44 15.29
N GLY A 213 13.48 4.65 14.99
CA GLY A 213 12.39 4.03 15.72
C GLY A 213 12.21 2.56 15.34
N ILE A 214 11.13 1.96 15.83
CA ILE A 214 10.82 0.54 15.63
C ILE A 214 10.66 0.19 14.14
N ALA A 215 9.99 1.02 13.35
CA ALA A 215 9.76 0.77 11.92
C ALA A 215 11.06 0.79 11.11
N ALA A 216 11.93 1.80 11.34
CA ALA A 216 13.21 1.90 10.68
C ALA A 216 14.14 0.73 11.06
N SER A 217 14.19 0.37 12.34
CA SER A 217 14.98 -0.76 12.85
C SER A 217 14.49 -2.09 12.26
N ASN A 218 13.17 -2.30 12.20
CA ASN A 218 12.56 -3.48 11.62
C ASN A 218 12.85 -3.58 10.11
N HIS A 219 12.74 -2.45 9.38
CA HIS A 219 13.11 -2.39 7.96
C HIS A 219 14.57 -2.82 7.73
N MET A 220 15.48 -2.28 8.53
CA MET A 220 16.91 -2.62 8.40
C MET A 220 17.18 -4.09 8.67
N SER A 221 16.61 -4.67 9.72
CA SER A 221 16.86 -6.07 10.07
C SER A 221 16.16 -7.05 9.12
N SER A 222 14.93 -6.78 8.73
CA SER A 222 14.13 -7.73 7.95
C SER A 222 14.32 -7.63 6.44
N LEU A 223 14.50 -6.42 5.89
CA LEU A 223 14.58 -6.21 4.44
C LEU A 223 16.00 -5.94 3.96
N VAL A 224 16.73 -5.05 4.63
CA VAL A 224 18.11 -4.74 4.18
C VAL A 224 19.04 -5.89 4.48
N ARG A 225 19.02 -6.39 5.73
CA ARG A 225 19.98 -7.42 6.23
C ARG A 225 19.42 -8.84 6.22
N ASN A 226 18.11 -9.04 6.10
CA ASN A 226 17.44 -10.34 6.19
C ASN A 226 17.84 -11.15 7.44
N THR A 227 17.92 -10.52 8.60
CA THR A 227 18.30 -11.17 9.87
C THR A 227 17.10 -11.52 10.74
N SER A 228 15.92 -11.00 10.45
CA SER A 228 14.64 -11.30 11.13
C SER A 228 13.49 -11.24 10.11
N ARG A 229 12.35 -11.86 10.43
CA ARG A 229 11.11 -11.66 9.67
C ARG A 229 10.47 -10.35 10.07
N PHE A 230 9.80 -9.68 9.13
CA PHE A 230 9.19 -8.39 9.42
C PHE A 230 8.10 -8.49 10.51
N ALA A 231 7.34 -9.59 10.52
CA ALA A 231 6.27 -9.81 11.50
C ALA A 231 6.77 -10.20 12.90
N ASP A 232 8.04 -10.60 13.07
CA ASP A 232 8.55 -11.12 14.35
C ASP A 232 8.49 -10.06 15.47
N VAL A 233 8.63 -8.78 15.14
CA VAL A 233 8.53 -7.68 16.10
C VAL A 233 7.15 -7.62 16.79
N ALA A 234 6.09 -8.16 16.16
CA ALA A 234 4.74 -8.20 16.72
C ALA A 234 4.66 -9.02 18.01
N VAL A 235 5.56 -9.97 18.23
CA VAL A 235 5.59 -10.83 19.44
C VAL A 235 6.00 -10.04 20.67
N THR A 236 6.89 -9.06 20.53
CA THR A 236 7.52 -8.32 21.63
C THR A 236 7.07 -6.86 21.74
N ILE A 237 6.35 -6.36 20.72
CA ILE A 237 5.92 -4.97 20.69
C ILE A 237 5.00 -4.62 21.86
N GLY A 238 5.15 -3.40 22.40
CA GLY A 238 4.29 -2.84 23.43
C GLY A 238 2.93 -2.39 22.91
N ARG A 239 2.10 -1.87 23.82
CA ARG A 239 0.80 -1.27 23.53
C ARG A 239 0.85 0.23 23.82
N ALA A 240 0.46 1.05 22.84
CA ALA A 240 0.34 2.52 22.98
C ALA A 240 -1.11 2.93 23.31
N HIS A 241 -2.11 2.25 22.75
CA HIS A 241 -3.53 2.59 22.88
C HIS A 241 -4.39 1.33 23.07
N PRO A 242 -5.58 1.46 23.68
CA PRO A 242 -6.55 0.37 23.70
C PRO A 242 -6.92 -0.06 22.26
N PRO A 243 -7.08 -1.37 21.98
CA PRO A 243 -7.50 -1.84 20.67
C PRO A 243 -8.83 -1.20 20.24
N GLY A 244 -8.92 -0.80 18.97
CA GLY A 244 -10.09 -0.15 18.38
C GLY A 244 -10.24 1.34 18.66
N SER A 245 -9.49 1.91 19.62
CA SER A 245 -9.68 3.30 20.06
C SER A 245 -9.04 4.34 19.14
N HIS A 246 -8.01 3.99 18.40
CA HIS A 246 -7.20 4.93 17.64
C HIS A 246 -6.80 4.37 16.28
N PHE A 247 -7.05 5.13 15.21
CA PHE A 247 -6.54 4.82 13.88
C PHE A 247 -5.09 5.26 13.77
N ALA A 248 -4.20 4.33 13.46
CA ALA A 248 -2.81 4.65 13.15
C ALA A 248 -2.31 3.65 12.10
N TYR A 249 -1.99 4.16 10.93
CA TYR A 249 -1.48 3.35 9.83
C TYR A 249 -0.16 2.67 10.22
N LYS A 250 -0.10 1.33 10.11
CA LYS A 250 1.04 0.52 10.56
C LYS A 250 1.28 -0.66 9.64
N THR A 251 2.43 -0.73 9.03
CA THR A 251 2.80 -1.86 8.15
C THR A 251 2.87 -3.18 8.91
N ILE A 252 3.21 -3.14 10.21
CA ILE A 252 3.23 -4.34 11.05
C ILE A 252 1.85 -5.01 11.16
N ASP A 253 0.75 -4.24 11.22
CA ASP A 253 -0.60 -4.79 11.26
C ASP A 253 -0.88 -5.67 10.03
N THR A 254 -0.46 -5.22 8.85
CA THR A 254 -0.61 -6.01 7.63
C THR A 254 0.30 -7.23 7.59
N ALA A 255 1.52 -7.12 8.09
CA ALA A 255 2.43 -8.28 8.19
C ALA A 255 1.85 -9.38 9.09
N VAL A 256 1.19 -8.99 10.19
CA VAL A 256 0.46 -9.92 11.07
C VAL A 256 -0.74 -10.56 10.36
N LEU A 257 -1.49 -9.80 9.53
CA LEU A 257 -2.56 -10.38 8.69
C LEU A 257 -2.00 -11.36 7.65
N GLY A 258 -0.86 -11.06 7.05
CA GLY A 258 -0.18 -11.99 6.14
C GLY A 258 0.23 -13.29 6.84
N TRP A 259 0.78 -13.19 8.05
CA TRP A 259 1.09 -14.35 8.89
C TRP A 259 -0.18 -15.14 9.26
N LEU A 260 -1.30 -14.45 9.56
CA LEU A 260 -2.59 -15.10 9.77
C LEU A 260 -3.01 -15.93 8.56
N VAL A 261 -2.95 -15.36 7.35
CA VAL A 261 -3.33 -16.06 6.10
C VAL A 261 -2.43 -17.28 5.88
N GLU A 262 -1.12 -17.18 6.04
CA GLU A 262 -0.20 -18.33 5.99
C GLU A 262 -0.61 -19.43 6.97
N ARG A 263 -0.89 -19.05 8.21
CA ARG A 263 -1.26 -20.00 9.29
C ARG A 263 -2.56 -20.74 8.99
N VAL A 264 -3.63 -20.02 8.59
CA VAL A 264 -4.94 -20.62 8.40
C VAL A 264 -5.08 -21.36 7.06
N SER A 265 -4.26 -20.99 6.07
CA SER A 265 -4.21 -21.69 4.78
C SER A 265 -3.40 -22.98 4.83
N GLY A 266 -2.40 -23.07 5.71
CA GLY A 266 -1.46 -24.19 5.80
C GLY A 266 -0.45 -24.22 4.64
N THR A 267 -0.30 -23.12 3.89
CA THR A 267 0.64 -22.97 2.79
C THR A 267 1.28 -21.60 2.83
N THR A 268 2.25 -21.32 1.94
CA THR A 268 2.85 -19.99 1.82
C THR A 268 1.80 -18.95 1.39
N PHE A 269 2.02 -17.69 1.76
CA PHE A 269 1.11 -16.61 1.36
C PHE A 269 0.98 -16.52 -0.17
N ALA A 270 2.11 -16.60 -0.90
CA ALA A 270 2.14 -16.59 -2.36
C ALA A 270 1.41 -17.80 -2.97
N GLY A 271 1.54 -18.98 -2.38
CA GLY A 271 0.82 -20.19 -2.82
C GLY A 271 -0.69 -20.04 -2.67
N TYR A 272 -1.15 -19.54 -1.51
CA TYR A 272 -2.57 -19.28 -1.29
C TYR A 272 -3.10 -18.18 -2.22
N MET A 273 -2.33 -17.11 -2.43
CA MET A 273 -2.68 -16.05 -3.37
C MET A 273 -2.79 -16.57 -4.80
N SER A 274 -1.85 -17.40 -5.24
CA SER A 274 -1.89 -18.02 -6.58
C SER A 274 -3.19 -18.78 -6.78
N GLU A 275 -3.50 -19.71 -5.88
CA GLU A 275 -4.67 -20.60 -5.97
C GLU A 275 -6.01 -19.86 -5.86
N LYS A 276 -6.11 -18.91 -4.92
CA LYS A 276 -7.40 -18.34 -4.52
C LYS A 276 -7.72 -16.99 -5.15
N LEU A 277 -6.71 -16.26 -5.63
CA LEU A 277 -6.90 -14.91 -6.16
C LEU A 277 -6.31 -14.77 -7.58
N TRP A 278 -5.00 -14.98 -7.75
CA TRP A 278 -4.28 -14.58 -8.94
C TRP A 278 -4.67 -15.40 -10.17
N GLU A 279 -4.63 -16.73 -10.06
CA GLU A 279 -5.08 -17.63 -11.12
C GLU A 279 -6.58 -17.52 -11.39
N PRO A 280 -7.47 -17.56 -10.36
CA PRO A 280 -8.89 -17.38 -10.58
C PRO A 280 -9.26 -16.05 -11.23
N MET A 281 -8.57 -14.97 -10.88
CA MET A 281 -8.79 -13.64 -11.48
C MET A 281 -8.41 -13.62 -12.96
N GLY A 282 -7.58 -14.55 -13.42
CA GLY A 282 -7.07 -14.56 -14.78
C GLY A 282 -5.97 -13.54 -15.01
N ALA A 283 -5.03 -13.43 -14.08
CA ALA A 283 -3.82 -12.64 -14.26
C ALA A 283 -3.07 -13.07 -15.54
N ALA A 284 -2.40 -12.14 -16.20
CA ALA A 284 -1.68 -12.40 -17.44
C ALA A 284 -0.21 -12.79 -17.20
N SER A 285 0.33 -12.45 -16.04
CA SER A 285 1.73 -12.70 -15.71
C SER A 285 1.90 -13.22 -14.30
N ASN A 286 2.99 -13.94 -14.05
CA ASN A 286 3.41 -14.21 -12.68
C ASN A 286 3.73 -12.90 -11.97
N GLY A 287 3.18 -12.73 -10.77
CA GLY A 287 3.67 -11.75 -9.82
C GLY A 287 4.73 -12.38 -8.90
N PHE A 288 5.32 -11.59 -8.01
CA PHE A 288 6.19 -12.12 -6.97
C PHE A 288 6.18 -11.24 -5.73
N PHE A 289 6.49 -11.84 -4.59
CA PHE A 289 6.79 -11.13 -3.36
C PHE A 289 8.28 -11.03 -3.13
N VAL A 290 8.71 -9.88 -2.66
CA VAL A 290 9.99 -9.72 -1.96
C VAL A 290 9.91 -10.51 -0.66
N MET A 291 10.98 -11.27 -0.33
CA MET A 291 11.09 -12.04 0.90
C MET A 291 11.76 -11.22 2.00
N ASP A 292 11.29 -11.40 3.22
CA ASP A 292 11.96 -10.92 4.43
C ASP A 292 12.73 -12.05 5.12
N GLY A 293 13.56 -11.72 6.10
CA GLY A 293 14.27 -12.70 6.92
C GLY A 293 15.33 -13.51 6.17
N ALA A 294 15.95 -14.45 6.87
CA ALA A 294 17.01 -15.28 6.33
C ALA A 294 16.50 -16.24 5.24
N PRO A 295 17.33 -16.59 4.23
CA PRO A 295 16.98 -17.58 3.21
C PRO A 295 16.47 -18.89 3.83
N GLY A 296 15.40 -19.44 3.28
CA GLY A 296 14.74 -20.66 3.76
C GLY A 296 13.88 -20.49 5.02
N ALA A 297 14.07 -19.42 5.79
CA ALA A 297 13.27 -19.10 6.98
C ALA A 297 12.36 -17.89 6.80
N GLY A 298 12.62 -17.05 5.80
CA GLY A 298 11.86 -15.84 5.50
C GLY A 298 10.43 -16.11 5.05
N ARG A 299 9.62 -15.05 5.16
CA ARG A 299 8.25 -14.99 4.63
C ARG A 299 8.17 -13.98 3.51
N GLU A 300 7.06 -14.00 2.80
CA GLU A 300 6.69 -12.89 1.91
C GLU A 300 6.53 -11.60 2.73
N PHE A 301 7.15 -10.51 2.29
CA PHE A 301 6.93 -9.20 2.89
C PHE A 301 5.52 -8.70 2.55
N THR A 302 4.53 -9.24 3.25
CA THR A 302 3.11 -8.97 2.99
C THR A 302 2.69 -7.54 3.33
N GLY A 303 3.49 -6.82 4.08
CA GLY A 303 3.26 -5.40 4.35
C GLY A 303 3.37 -4.50 3.12
N ALA A 304 4.22 -4.86 2.13
CA ALA A 304 4.46 -4.02 0.96
C ALA A 304 5.20 -4.69 -0.22
N GLY A 305 5.43 -6.00 -0.21
CA GLY A 305 6.42 -6.66 -1.08
C GLY A 305 5.92 -7.18 -2.43
N PHE A 306 4.66 -7.00 -2.81
CA PHE A 306 4.13 -7.58 -4.05
C PHE A 306 4.48 -6.77 -5.29
N ASN A 307 4.90 -7.48 -6.34
CA ASN A 307 5.28 -6.93 -7.63
C ASN A 307 4.44 -7.57 -8.73
N ALA A 308 3.87 -6.75 -9.61
CA ALA A 308 3.05 -7.19 -10.74
C ALA A 308 3.07 -6.19 -11.89
N THR A 309 2.58 -6.61 -13.06
CA THR A 309 2.41 -5.72 -14.21
C THR A 309 1.29 -4.69 -13.98
N ALA A 310 1.35 -3.56 -14.66
CA ALA A 310 0.27 -2.56 -14.59
C ALA A 310 -1.08 -3.15 -14.99
N ARG A 311 -1.12 -4.03 -15.98
CA ARG A 311 -2.36 -4.70 -16.43
C ARG A 311 -2.91 -5.66 -15.38
N ASP A 312 -2.06 -6.33 -14.60
CA ASP A 312 -2.54 -7.22 -13.54
C ASP A 312 -3.00 -6.46 -12.30
N TRP A 313 -2.36 -5.33 -11.96
CA TRP A 313 -2.92 -4.38 -11.00
C TRP A 313 -4.28 -3.83 -11.46
N ALA A 314 -4.45 -3.60 -12.77
CA ALA A 314 -5.74 -3.16 -13.32
C ALA A 314 -6.81 -4.27 -13.23
N ARG A 315 -6.47 -5.55 -13.45
CA ARG A 315 -7.38 -6.69 -13.20
C ARG A 315 -7.81 -6.75 -11.75
N PHE A 316 -6.89 -6.51 -10.82
CA PHE A 316 -7.22 -6.42 -9.39
C PHE A 316 -8.19 -5.26 -9.10
N GLY A 317 -7.97 -4.09 -9.71
CA GLY A 317 -8.92 -2.98 -9.64
C GLY A 317 -10.30 -3.32 -10.23
N LEU A 318 -10.33 -3.97 -11.41
CA LEU A 318 -11.57 -4.42 -12.05
C LEU A 318 -12.32 -5.48 -11.22
N LEU A 319 -11.61 -6.38 -10.56
CA LEU A 319 -12.20 -7.34 -9.64
C LEU A 319 -13.01 -6.61 -8.55
N PHE A 320 -12.46 -5.56 -7.98
CA PHE A 320 -13.15 -4.75 -6.97
C PHE A 320 -14.26 -3.90 -7.57
N LEU A 321 -14.07 -3.30 -8.74
CA LEU A 321 -15.12 -2.57 -9.47
C LEU A 321 -16.34 -3.46 -9.74
N ASN A 322 -16.13 -4.74 -9.98
CA ASN A 322 -17.17 -5.73 -10.25
C ASN A 322 -17.59 -6.51 -8.98
N ASN A 323 -17.45 -5.91 -7.78
CA ASN A 323 -17.87 -6.51 -6.51
C ASN A 323 -17.28 -7.90 -6.26
N GLY A 324 -16.04 -8.13 -6.64
CA GLY A 324 -15.34 -9.40 -6.45
C GLY A 324 -15.58 -10.47 -7.51
N TYR A 325 -16.27 -10.11 -8.60
CA TYR A 325 -16.52 -10.99 -9.75
C TYR A 325 -15.50 -10.75 -10.85
N ALA A 326 -14.83 -11.78 -11.30
CA ALA A 326 -13.87 -11.72 -12.41
C ALA A 326 -13.80 -13.06 -13.14
N ASN A 327 -13.44 -13.04 -14.41
CA ASN A 327 -13.20 -14.23 -15.22
C ASN A 327 -14.29 -15.31 -15.10
N GLY A 328 -15.56 -14.87 -15.12
CA GLY A 328 -16.74 -15.74 -15.09
C GLY A 328 -17.14 -16.28 -13.71
N LYS A 329 -16.55 -15.81 -12.60
CA LYS A 329 -16.87 -16.32 -11.26
C LYS A 329 -16.71 -15.27 -10.14
N GLN A 330 -17.39 -15.54 -9.02
CA GLN A 330 -17.20 -14.80 -7.78
C GLN A 330 -15.94 -15.31 -7.09
N ILE A 331 -14.91 -14.46 -6.97
CA ILE A 331 -13.61 -14.77 -6.35
C ILE A 331 -13.58 -14.24 -4.92
N VAL A 332 -13.99 -12.99 -4.76
CA VAL A 332 -14.07 -12.32 -3.45
C VAL A 332 -15.54 -12.11 -3.12
N PRO A 333 -16.03 -12.49 -1.95
CA PRO A 333 -17.44 -12.27 -1.61
C PRO A 333 -17.81 -10.79 -1.74
N GLU A 334 -18.94 -10.50 -2.41
CA GLU A 334 -19.43 -9.12 -2.59
C GLU A 334 -19.56 -8.37 -1.26
N LYS A 335 -20.06 -9.05 -0.22
CA LYS A 335 -20.15 -8.49 1.14
C LYS A 335 -18.79 -8.05 1.70
N TRP A 336 -17.72 -8.78 1.33
CA TRP A 336 -16.36 -8.42 1.75
C TRP A 336 -15.87 -7.18 1.00
N VAL A 337 -16.06 -7.12 -0.32
CA VAL A 337 -15.68 -5.94 -1.11
C VAL A 337 -16.35 -4.68 -0.54
N LYS A 338 -17.67 -4.73 -0.30
CA LYS A 338 -18.42 -3.61 0.29
C LYS A 338 -17.89 -3.21 1.67
N ALA A 339 -17.62 -4.19 2.55
CA ALA A 339 -17.09 -3.90 3.88
C ALA A 339 -15.66 -3.34 3.83
N ALA A 340 -14.80 -3.90 2.97
CA ALA A 340 -13.40 -3.51 2.87
C ALA A 340 -13.21 -2.10 2.32
N THR A 341 -14.12 -1.64 1.44
CA THR A 341 -14.05 -0.34 0.78
C THR A 341 -14.93 0.73 1.43
N ALA A 342 -15.63 0.39 2.51
CA ALA A 342 -16.37 1.35 3.32
C ALA A 342 -15.44 2.08 4.29
N SER A 343 -15.62 3.41 4.43
CA SER A 343 -14.87 4.18 5.42
C SER A 343 -15.28 3.80 6.84
N VAL A 344 -14.29 3.47 7.66
CA VAL A 344 -14.50 3.26 9.10
C VAL A 344 -14.56 4.62 9.79
N PRO A 345 -15.56 4.90 10.66
CA PRO A 345 -15.63 6.17 11.38
C PRO A 345 -14.35 6.46 12.17
N GLY A 346 -13.88 7.71 12.10
CA GLY A 346 -12.66 8.14 12.80
C GLY A 346 -11.35 7.66 12.16
N SER A 347 -11.36 7.18 10.91
CA SER A 347 -10.17 6.82 10.14
C SER A 347 -9.70 7.91 9.17
N ASN A 348 -10.20 9.14 9.32
CA ASN A 348 -9.85 10.24 8.43
C ASN A 348 -8.37 10.63 8.55
N SER A 349 -7.75 10.87 7.42
CA SER A 349 -6.37 11.31 7.29
C SER A 349 -6.22 12.22 6.06
N PRO A 350 -5.04 12.83 5.82
CA PRO A 350 -4.79 13.57 4.58
C PRO A 350 -4.98 12.75 3.30
N ASN A 351 -4.95 11.41 3.39
CA ASN A 351 -5.21 10.50 2.27
C ASN A 351 -6.69 10.09 2.14
N GLY A 352 -7.60 10.63 2.92
CA GLY A 352 -9.02 10.26 2.93
C GLY A 352 -9.41 9.41 4.14
N GLY A 353 -10.53 8.66 4.02
CA GLY A 353 -10.93 7.65 4.99
C GLY A 353 -10.18 6.33 4.78
N TYR A 354 -10.42 5.36 5.67
CA TYR A 354 -9.81 4.04 5.59
C TYR A 354 -10.82 2.94 5.90
N GLY A 355 -10.78 1.86 5.13
CA GLY A 355 -11.56 0.64 5.35
C GLY A 355 -10.68 -0.52 5.80
N PHE A 356 -10.92 -1.73 5.29
CA PHE A 356 -10.07 -2.89 5.54
C PHE A 356 -8.89 -2.90 4.57
N GLN A 357 -7.83 -2.15 4.90
CA GLN A 357 -6.61 -2.00 4.11
C GLN A 357 -6.84 -1.33 2.74
N TRP A 358 -7.87 -0.48 2.64
CA TRP A 358 -8.18 0.36 1.49
C TRP A 358 -8.33 1.81 1.93
N TRP A 359 -7.75 2.73 1.18
CA TRP A 359 -8.05 4.16 1.28
C TRP A 359 -9.37 4.47 0.59
N THR A 360 -10.15 5.38 1.15
CA THR A 360 -11.51 5.67 0.66
C THR A 360 -11.73 7.16 0.48
N PHE A 361 -12.61 7.49 -0.48
CA PHE A 361 -13.12 8.84 -0.65
C PHE A 361 -14.61 8.87 -0.23
N PRO A 362 -14.92 9.17 1.04
CA PRO A 362 -16.30 9.10 1.54
C PRO A 362 -17.30 9.94 0.75
N GLN A 363 -16.82 11.04 0.12
CA GLN A 363 -17.66 11.98 -0.63
C GLN A 363 -18.12 11.43 -1.98
N THR A 364 -17.34 10.55 -2.61
CA THR A 364 -17.62 10.02 -3.95
C THR A 364 -17.92 8.52 -3.95
N GLY A 365 -17.55 7.82 -2.89
CA GLY A 365 -17.60 6.36 -2.84
C GLY A 365 -16.47 5.66 -3.60
N ALA A 366 -15.53 6.42 -4.16
CA ALA A 366 -14.32 5.88 -4.75
C ALA A 366 -13.36 5.40 -3.66
N TYR A 367 -12.47 4.47 -4.02
CA TYR A 367 -11.44 3.94 -3.13
C TYR A 367 -10.18 3.57 -3.89
N TYR A 368 -9.09 3.39 -3.18
CA TYR A 368 -7.82 3.08 -3.82
C TYR A 368 -6.85 2.34 -2.91
N ALA A 369 -6.04 1.49 -3.51
CA ALA A 369 -4.80 0.99 -2.93
C ALA A 369 -3.70 2.01 -3.18
N LEU A 370 -2.91 2.34 -2.14
CA LEU A 370 -1.85 3.33 -2.19
C LEU A 370 -0.53 2.73 -1.76
N GLY A 371 0.49 2.91 -2.56
CA GLY A 371 1.87 2.52 -2.25
C GLY A 371 2.83 3.70 -2.16
N LEU A 372 3.94 3.46 -1.48
CA LEU A 372 5.02 4.42 -1.31
C LEU A 372 5.48 4.98 -2.67
N GLN A 373 5.83 6.27 -2.69
CA GLN A 373 6.34 6.98 -3.86
C GLN A 373 5.41 6.93 -5.08
N GLY A 374 4.08 6.88 -4.83
CA GLY A 374 3.06 7.17 -5.84
C GLY A 374 2.53 5.98 -6.63
N GLN A 375 2.45 4.80 -6.01
CA GLN A 375 1.76 3.65 -6.60
C GLN A 375 0.27 3.73 -6.29
N PHE A 376 -0.60 3.67 -7.29
CA PHE A 376 -2.05 3.74 -7.12
C PHE A 376 -2.75 2.65 -7.95
N THR A 377 -3.72 1.99 -7.32
CA THR A 377 -4.81 1.30 -8.01
C THR A 377 -6.11 1.93 -7.50
N TYR A 378 -6.66 2.85 -8.29
CA TYR A 378 -7.86 3.60 -7.98
C TYR A 378 -9.07 2.97 -8.63
N VAL A 379 -10.20 2.96 -7.92
CA VAL A 379 -11.46 2.40 -8.37
C VAL A 379 -12.58 3.38 -8.03
N ASP A 380 -13.35 3.79 -9.03
CA ASP A 380 -14.55 4.59 -8.87
C ASP A 380 -15.76 3.82 -9.42
N PRO A 381 -16.59 3.23 -8.55
CA PRO A 381 -17.78 2.50 -8.97
C PRO A 381 -18.84 3.39 -9.67
N ALA A 382 -18.95 4.65 -9.25
CA ALA A 382 -19.97 5.56 -9.80
C ALA A 382 -19.74 5.89 -11.28
N THR A 383 -18.47 5.99 -11.68
CA THR A 383 -18.08 6.31 -13.07
C THR A 383 -17.50 5.11 -13.81
N ARG A 384 -17.54 3.92 -13.18
CA ARG A 384 -16.95 2.66 -13.71
C ARG A 384 -15.51 2.82 -14.18
N THR A 385 -14.72 3.52 -13.37
CA THR A 385 -13.33 3.86 -13.68
C THR A 385 -12.36 3.04 -12.85
N VAL A 386 -11.30 2.53 -13.49
CA VAL A 386 -10.10 2.03 -12.80
C VAL A 386 -8.89 2.76 -13.35
N VAL A 387 -8.00 3.23 -12.46
CA VAL A 387 -6.73 3.83 -12.86
C VAL A 387 -5.60 3.15 -12.11
N VAL A 388 -4.60 2.67 -12.84
CA VAL A 388 -3.33 2.22 -12.27
C VAL A 388 -2.26 3.24 -12.63
N LYS A 389 -1.60 3.77 -11.62
CA LYS A 389 -0.47 4.68 -11.77
C LYS A 389 0.72 4.12 -10.99
N LEU A 390 1.83 3.92 -11.66
CA LEU A 390 3.08 3.41 -11.08
C LEU A 390 4.16 4.46 -11.26
N SER A 391 4.84 4.81 -10.16
CA SER A 391 5.64 6.03 -10.09
C SER A 391 6.95 5.82 -9.32
N TYR A 392 7.78 6.85 -9.37
CA TYR A 392 9.05 6.94 -8.65
C TYR A 392 9.18 8.32 -7.96
N MET A 393 8.11 8.78 -7.32
CA MET A 393 8.10 10.08 -6.64
C MET A 393 9.28 10.20 -5.67
N PRO A 394 9.94 11.37 -5.59
CA PRO A 394 10.99 11.58 -4.60
C PRO A 394 10.46 11.41 -3.18
N PRO A 395 11.24 10.80 -2.27
CA PRO A 395 10.88 10.71 -0.86
C PRO A 395 10.59 12.09 -0.27
N GLY A 396 9.59 12.15 0.63
CA GLY A 396 9.25 13.37 1.34
C GLY A 396 8.43 14.42 0.58
N ARG A 397 8.18 14.21 -0.70
CA ARG A 397 7.29 15.06 -1.48
C ARG A 397 5.85 14.61 -1.30
N THR A 398 4.98 15.52 -0.86
CA THR A 398 3.55 15.27 -0.63
C THR A 398 2.66 15.82 -1.74
N GLU A 399 3.13 16.86 -2.42
CA GLU A 399 2.40 17.55 -3.49
C GLU A 399 2.01 16.60 -4.64
N PRO A 400 2.91 15.71 -5.14
CA PRO A 400 2.54 14.80 -6.22
C PRO A 400 1.42 13.81 -5.86
N TYR A 401 1.24 13.49 -4.57
CA TYR A 401 0.10 12.68 -4.12
C TYR A 401 -1.21 13.46 -4.16
N ALA A 402 -1.19 14.72 -3.74
CA ALA A 402 -2.36 15.60 -3.80
C ALA A 402 -2.76 15.86 -5.26
N GLU A 403 -1.79 16.16 -6.12
CA GLU A 403 -1.98 16.32 -7.57
C GLU A 403 -2.53 15.05 -8.22
N THR A 404 -2.01 13.87 -7.83
CA THR A 404 -2.53 12.59 -8.32
C THR A 404 -4.02 12.42 -7.98
N ARG A 405 -4.45 12.77 -6.76
CA ARG A 405 -5.88 12.69 -6.40
C ARG A 405 -6.76 13.63 -7.23
N ALA A 406 -6.29 14.85 -7.50
CA ALA A 406 -6.99 15.78 -8.40
C ALA A 406 -7.14 15.21 -9.82
N PHE A 407 -6.05 14.64 -10.36
CA PHE A 407 -6.07 13.97 -11.65
C PHE A 407 -7.03 12.77 -11.69
N LEU A 408 -7.01 11.90 -10.67
CA LEU A 408 -7.91 10.74 -10.58
C LEU A 408 -9.38 11.15 -10.60
N GLN A 409 -9.72 12.24 -9.91
CA GLN A 409 -11.08 12.79 -9.94
C GLN A 409 -11.45 13.34 -11.33
N ALA A 410 -10.52 14.00 -12.02
CA ALA A 410 -10.74 14.46 -13.39
C ALA A 410 -10.93 13.30 -14.36
N VAL A 411 -10.12 12.22 -14.24
CA VAL A 411 -10.31 10.99 -15.03
C VAL A 411 -11.68 10.36 -14.76
N SER A 412 -12.13 10.31 -13.50
CA SER A 412 -13.47 9.80 -13.18
C SER A 412 -14.56 10.56 -13.94
N ASN A 413 -14.47 11.87 -14.02
CA ASN A 413 -15.46 12.74 -14.69
C ASN A 413 -15.32 12.75 -16.22
N TRP A 414 -14.15 12.41 -16.73
CA TRP A 414 -13.88 12.40 -18.17
C TRP A 414 -14.61 11.27 -18.87
N LYS A 415 -15.17 11.59 -20.05
CA LYS A 415 -15.82 10.64 -20.95
C LYS A 415 -15.03 10.58 -22.25
N PRO A 416 -14.48 9.43 -22.61
CA PRO A 416 -13.78 9.26 -23.89
C PRO A 416 -14.71 9.65 -25.05
N ARG A 417 -14.21 10.43 -25.99
CA ARG A 417 -14.93 10.66 -27.26
C ARG A 417 -14.87 9.35 -28.05
N ARG A 418 -16.04 8.90 -28.49
CA ARG A 418 -16.17 7.71 -29.35
C ARG A 418 -15.81 8.05 -30.79
#